data_3a3b6777895c5d0dc6085542cbba9aa5
#
_entry.id   3a3b6777895c5d0dc6085542cbba9aa5
#
_cell.length_a   1.000
_cell.length_b   1.000
_cell.length_c   1.000
_cell.angle_alpha   90.00
_cell.angle_beta   90.00
_cell.angle_gamma   90.00
#
_symmetry.space_group_name_H-M   'P 1'
#
loop_
_entity.id
_entity.type
_entity.pdbx_description
1 polymer ?
#
loop_
_entity_poly.entity_id
_entity_poly.type
_entity_poly.pdbx_seq_one_letter_code
_entity_poly.pdbx_strand_id
1 'polypeptide(L)'
;MRTLIKISVLIFFCSFFSCEDQGLVVNCQDCVDFFPGDTNLEVKTDAGNPGFETQINVYEGYIEDSVLYSTYMTLGTHISIPVKVNKKYTVTATYFYKPDNYYTAIDAATPRVKFEKSQCDKPCYFVYDKDIDLRLKYTD
;
A
#
# COMPACT_ATOMS: atom_id res chain seq x y z
N MET A 1 9.45 -7.48 51.59
CA MET A 1 9.97 -7.99 50.31
C MET A 1 8.93 -8.71 49.47
N ARG A 2 8.07 -9.61 49.98
CA ARG A 2 7.04 -10.30 49.18
C ARG A 2 5.96 -9.42 48.55
N THR A 3 5.59 -8.32 49.20
CA THR A 3 4.58 -7.36 48.70
C THR A 3 5.11 -6.48 47.55
N LEU A 4 6.37 -6.05 47.61
CA LEU A 4 7.01 -5.24 46.57
C LEU A 4 7.18 -5.99 45.24
N ILE A 5 7.47 -7.31 45.32
CA ILE A 5 7.58 -8.17 44.14
C ILE A 5 6.22 -8.34 43.44
N LYS A 6 5.13 -8.43 44.18
CA LYS A 6 3.77 -8.56 43.63
C LYS A 6 3.32 -7.29 42.91
N ILE A 7 3.67 -6.10 43.42
CA ILE A 7 3.36 -4.81 42.79
C ILE A 7 4.18 -4.62 41.51
N SER A 8 5.47 -5.03 41.54
CA SER A 8 6.35 -4.94 40.37
C SER A 8 5.88 -5.83 39.20
N VAL A 9 5.40 -7.03 39.49
CA VAL A 9 4.84 -7.96 38.50
C VAL A 9 3.53 -7.42 37.90
N LEU A 10 2.69 -6.78 38.73
CA LEU A 10 1.41 -6.20 38.24
C LEU A 10 1.65 -5.03 37.27
N ILE A 11 2.64 -4.17 37.56
CA ILE A 11 3.00 -3.03 36.69
C ILE A 11 3.58 -3.54 35.35
N PHE A 12 4.36 -4.61 35.37
CA PHE A 12 4.94 -5.20 34.16
C PHE A 12 3.86 -5.82 33.23
N PHE A 13 2.78 -6.36 33.79
CA PHE A 13 1.68 -6.93 33.00
C PHE A 13 0.81 -5.85 32.33
N CYS A 14 0.68 -4.67 32.91
CA CYS A 14 -0.10 -3.57 32.30
C CYS A 14 0.58 -2.94 31.08
N SER A 15 1.90 -3.11 30.89
CA SER A 15 2.64 -2.54 29.77
C SER A 15 2.42 -3.27 28.44
N PHE A 16 1.79 -4.46 28.44
CA PHE A 16 1.55 -5.24 27.23
C PHE A 16 0.18 -5.01 26.58
N PHE A 17 -0.67 -4.17 27.18
CA PHE A 17 -2.01 -3.88 26.65
C PHE A 17 -2.13 -2.52 25.96
N SER A 18 -1.01 -1.86 25.66
CA SER A 18 -1.02 -0.71 24.75
C SER A 18 -1.04 -1.23 23.30
N CYS A 19 -2.14 -1.85 22.89
CA CYS A 19 -2.54 -1.87 21.49
C CYS A 19 -3.06 -0.47 21.19
N GLU A 20 -2.18 0.46 20.88
CA GLU A 20 -2.57 1.67 20.16
C GLU A 20 -3.08 1.19 18.79
N ASP A 21 -4.39 1.15 18.65
CA ASP A 21 -5.05 1.29 17.37
C ASP A 21 -4.53 2.63 16.82
N GLN A 22 -3.48 2.57 15.99
CA GLN A 22 -3.04 3.74 15.24
C GLN A 22 -4.20 4.06 14.30
N GLY A 23 -5.09 4.94 14.78
CA GLY A 23 -6.29 5.33 14.08
C GLY A 23 -5.90 5.85 12.71
N LEU A 24 -6.26 5.11 11.66
CA LEU A 24 -6.17 5.59 10.30
C LEU A 24 -6.85 6.95 10.23
N VAL A 25 -6.08 8.00 9.96
CA VAL A 25 -6.63 9.34 9.73
C VAL A 25 -7.36 9.30 8.40
N VAL A 26 -8.67 9.45 8.45
CA VAL A 26 -9.53 9.41 7.26
C VAL A 26 -9.55 10.79 6.61
N ASN A 27 -9.22 10.83 5.31
CA ASN A 27 -9.51 11.99 4.50
C ASN A 27 -10.99 11.96 4.08
N CYS A 28 -11.80 12.82 4.68
CA CYS A 28 -13.24 12.85 4.42
C CYS A 28 -13.62 13.22 2.97
N GLN A 29 -12.68 13.76 2.19
CA GLN A 29 -12.88 14.04 0.77
C GLN A 29 -12.86 12.75 -0.09
N ASP A 30 -12.19 11.70 0.39
CA ASP A 30 -12.08 10.40 -0.29
C ASP A 30 -13.18 9.41 0.16
N CYS A 31 -14.08 9.88 1.03
CA CYS A 31 -15.19 9.08 1.54
C CYS A 31 -16.37 9.02 0.55
N VAL A 32 -16.98 7.84 0.46
CA VAL A 32 -18.17 7.59 -0.38
C VAL A 32 -19.31 7.02 0.44
N ASP A 33 -20.56 7.30 0.03
CA ASP A 33 -21.77 6.91 0.77
C ASP A 33 -22.11 5.42 0.60
N PHE A 34 -21.52 4.74 -0.37
CA PHE A 34 -21.77 3.33 -0.67
C PHE A 34 -20.48 2.51 -0.64
N PHE A 35 -20.61 1.19 -0.44
CA PHE A 35 -19.46 0.29 -0.43
C PHE A 35 -18.78 0.26 -1.81
N PRO A 36 -17.52 0.70 -1.94
CA PRO A 36 -16.80 0.68 -3.21
C PRO A 36 -16.39 -0.76 -3.57
N GLY A 37 -16.70 -1.21 -4.78
CA GLY A 37 -16.23 -2.49 -5.32
C GLY A 37 -14.85 -2.39 -5.97
N ASP A 38 -14.50 -1.19 -6.43
CA ASP A 38 -13.29 -0.86 -7.17
C ASP A 38 -12.57 0.32 -6.53
N THR A 39 -11.27 0.41 -6.78
CA THR A 39 -10.43 1.54 -6.39
C THR A 39 -9.24 1.65 -7.34
N ASN A 40 -8.39 2.65 -7.14
CA ASN A 40 -7.13 2.75 -7.85
C ASN A 40 -5.95 2.45 -6.90
N LEU A 41 -4.97 1.69 -7.38
CA LEU A 41 -3.63 1.67 -6.81
C LEU A 41 -2.91 2.94 -7.23
N GLU A 42 -2.35 3.66 -6.28
CA GLU A 42 -1.54 4.86 -6.51
C GLU A 42 -0.07 4.47 -6.52
N VAL A 43 0.46 4.26 -7.71
CA VAL A 43 1.82 3.73 -7.92
C VAL A 43 2.80 4.87 -8.15
N LYS A 44 3.81 4.97 -7.29
CA LYS A 44 4.93 5.92 -7.40
C LYS A 44 6.14 5.21 -8.00
N THR A 45 6.75 5.83 -9.01
CA THR A 45 7.95 5.34 -9.70
C THR A 45 9.00 6.43 -9.76
N ASP A 46 10.23 6.08 -10.12
CA ASP A 46 11.20 7.07 -10.58
C ASP A 46 10.91 7.45 -12.03
N ALA A 47 11.39 8.63 -12.42
CA ALA A 47 11.36 9.03 -13.81
C ALA A 47 12.18 8.03 -14.65
N GLY A 48 11.58 7.51 -15.70
CA GLY A 48 12.29 6.66 -16.66
C GLY A 48 13.47 7.38 -17.30
N ASN A 49 14.45 6.64 -17.77
CA ASN A 49 15.55 7.21 -18.54
C ASN A 49 15.01 7.80 -19.85
N PRO A 50 15.57 8.91 -20.34
CA PRO A 50 15.19 9.46 -21.64
C PRO A 50 15.26 8.39 -22.73
N GLY A 51 14.13 8.13 -23.39
CA GLY A 51 14.00 7.14 -24.45
C GLY A 51 13.66 5.70 -24.00
N PHE A 52 13.50 5.46 -22.70
CA PHE A 52 13.09 4.16 -22.17
C PHE A 52 11.89 4.33 -21.24
N GLU A 53 10.79 3.68 -21.56
CA GLU A 53 9.62 3.63 -20.68
C GLU A 53 9.85 2.63 -19.55
N THR A 54 9.31 2.94 -18.37
CA THR A 54 9.26 2.00 -17.25
C THR A 54 8.10 1.04 -17.46
N GLN A 55 8.39 -0.25 -17.47
CA GLN A 55 7.36 -1.29 -17.54
C GLN A 55 6.83 -1.61 -16.16
N ILE A 56 5.51 -1.50 -15.99
CA ILE A 56 4.81 -1.83 -14.75
C ILE A 56 3.94 -3.06 -14.99
N ASN A 57 4.20 -4.13 -14.23
CA ASN A 57 3.36 -5.33 -14.24
C ASN A 57 2.63 -5.42 -12.90
N VAL A 58 1.32 -5.67 -12.97
CA VAL A 58 0.45 -5.89 -11.81
C VAL A 58 0.05 -7.35 -11.79
N TYR A 59 0.26 -8.01 -10.66
CA TYR A 59 -0.11 -9.40 -10.42
C TYR A 59 -1.20 -9.44 -9.34
N GLU A 60 -2.25 -10.23 -9.56
CA GLU A 60 -3.22 -10.52 -8.50
C GLU A 60 -2.64 -11.62 -7.59
N GLY A 61 -2.53 -11.33 -6.28
CA GLY A 61 -1.92 -12.21 -5.30
C GLY A 61 -0.42 -11.98 -5.13
N TYR A 62 0.32 -13.06 -4.96
CA TYR A 62 1.78 -13.05 -4.86
C TYR A 62 2.42 -13.21 -6.24
N ILE A 63 3.64 -12.68 -6.40
CA ILE A 63 4.34 -12.78 -7.68
C ILE A 63 4.66 -14.24 -8.07
N GLU A 64 4.82 -15.12 -7.09
CA GLU A 64 5.07 -16.53 -7.26
C GLU A 64 3.90 -17.26 -7.93
N ASP A 65 2.67 -16.75 -7.75
CA ASP A 65 1.47 -17.30 -8.38
C ASP A 65 1.38 -16.93 -9.86
N SER A 66 2.16 -15.94 -10.32
CA SER A 66 2.28 -15.47 -11.71
C SER A 66 0.97 -15.14 -12.41
N VAL A 67 -0.06 -14.72 -11.66
CA VAL A 67 -1.35 -14.28 -12.21
C VAL A 67 -1.24 -12.83 -12.65
N LEU A 68 -0.79 -12.61 -13.88
CA LEU A 68 -0.69 -11.26 -14.45
C LEU A 68 -2.09 -10.66 -14.61
N TYR A 69 -2.32 -9.54 -13.93
CA TYR A 69 -3.57 -8.78 -13.99
C TYR A 69 -3.56 -7.74 -15.11
N SER A 70 -2.47 -6.96 -15.21
CA SER A 70 -2.30 -5.92 -16.24
C SER A 70 -0.84 -5.49 -16.39
N THR A 71 -0.52 -4.88 -17.52
CA THR A 71 0.79 -4.30 -17.84
C THR A 71 0.61 -2.88 -18.34
N TYR A 72 1.47 -1.97 -17.90
CA TYR A 72 1.49 -0.57 -18.29
C TYR A 72 2.92 -0.16 -18.65
N MET A 73 3.03 0.83 -19.53
CA MET A 73 4.28 1.52 -19.86
C MET A 73 4.14 3.00 -19.50
N THR A 74 5.13 3.57 -18.84
CA THR A 74 5.09 4.97 -18.42
C THR A 74 6.47 5.64 -18.44
N LEU A 75 6.49 6.93 -18.74
CA LEU A 75 7.64 7.81 -18.51
C LEU A 75 7.45 8.68 -17.26
N GLY A 76 6.24 8.65 -16.71
CA GLY A 76 5.86 9.45 -15.52
C GLY A 76 6.34 8.84 -14.22
N THR A 77 6.26 9.64 -13.17
CA THR A 77 6.62 9.25 -11.79
C THR A 77 5.43 8.79 -10.96
N HIS A 78 4.24 8.78 -11.55
CA HIS A 78 3.01 8.36 -10.89
C HIS A 78 2.04 7.79 -11.93
N ILE A 79 1.38 6.69 -11.56
CA ILE A 79 0.31 6.08 -12.35
C ILE A 79 -0.78 5.54 -11.41
N SER A 80 -2.04 5.76 -11.80
CA SER A 80 -3.22 5.30 -11.07
C SER A 80 -3.82 4.10 -11.82
N ILE A 81 -3.90 2.94 -11.17
CA ILE A 81 -4.26 1.66 -11.81
C ILE A 81 -5.55 1.12 -11.20
N PRO A 82 -6.64 0.94 -11.99
CA PRO A 82 -7.91 0.45 -11.48
C PRO A 82 -7.82 -1.03 -11.07
N VAL A 83 -8.29 -1.33 -9.86
CA VAL A 83 -8.29 -2.67 -9.26
C VAL A 83 -9.54 -2.91 -8.41
N LYS A 84 -9.80 -4.17 -8.08
CA LYS A 84 -10.85 -4.56 -7.12
C LYS A 84 -10.36 -4.37 -5.68
N VAL A 85 -11.26 -3.94 -4.79
CA VAL A 85 -10.96 -3.92 -3.34
C VAL A 85 -10.90 -5.32 -2.74
N ASN A 86 -10.28 -5.43 -1.57
CA ASN A 86 -10.15 -6.67 -0.79
C ASN A 86 -9.39 -7.80 -1.50
N LYS A 87 -8.56 -7.44 -2.48
CA LYS A 87 -7.62 -8.34 -3.14
C LYS A 87 -6.21 -7.83 -2.98
N LYS A 88 -5.26 -8.76 -2.82
CA LYS A 88 -3.84 -8.42 -2.82
C LYS A 88 -3.34 -8.24 -4.24
N TYR A 89 -2.54 -7.20 -4.44
CA TYR A 89 -1.82 -6.96 -5.69
C TYR A 89 -0.33 -6.80 -5.40
N THR A 90 0.48 -7.50 -6.18
CA THR A 90 1.93 -7.30 -6.22
C THR A 90 2.26 -6.56 -7.52
N VAL A 91 3.03 -5.50 -7.42
CA VAL A 91 3.35 -4.64 -8.56
C VAL A 91 4.86 -4.59 -8.71
N THR A 92 5.33 -4.72 -9.95
CA THR A 92 6.74 -4.57 -10.30
C THR A 92 6.92 -3.42 -11.25
N ALA A 93 8.02 -2.65 -11.10
CA ALA A 93 8.48 -1.67 -12.08
C ALA A 93 9.85 -2.09 -12.58
N THR A 94 9.99 -2.24 -13.89
CA THR A 94 11.25 -2.54 -14.56
C THR A 94 11.76 -1.27 -15.24
N TYR A 95 12.93 -0.80 -14.79
CA TYR A 95 13.62 0.39 -15.26
C TYR A 95 14.75 -0.03 -16.18
N PHE A 96 14.69 0.37 -17.46
CA PHE A 96 15.72 0.07 -18.44
C PHE A 96 16.74 1.22 -18.50
N TYR A 97 18.02 0.90 -18.38
CA TYR A 97 19.14 1.84 -18.58
C TYR A 97 19.80 1.66 -19.95
N LYS A 98 19.81 0.41 -20.43
CA LYS A 98 20.27 -0.01 -21.75
C LYS A 98 19.44 -1.23 -22.13
N PRO A 99 19.46 -1.68 -23.41
CA PRO A 99 18.65 -2.81 -23.84
C PRO A 99 18.82 -4.09 -22.98
N ASP A 100 20.02 -4.32 -22.41
CA ASP A 100 20.36 -5.52 -21.64
C ASP A 100 20.63 -5.21 -20.15
N ASN A 101 20.36 -3.99 -19.68
CA ASN A 101 20.58 -3.60 -18.28
C ASN A 101 19.34 -2.96 -17.70
N TYR A 102 18.75 -3.61 -16.70
CA TYR A 102 17.52 -3.14 -16.06
C TYR A 102 17.55 -3.41 -14.55
N TYR A 103 16.77 -2.61 -13.82
CA TYR A 103 16.49 -2.82 -12.40
C TYR A 103 15.00 -3.03 -12.23
N THR A 104 14.63 -3.93 -11.30
CA THR A 104 13.22 -4.19 -10.98
C THR A 104 12.98 -3.86 -9.51
N ALA A 105 12.06 -2.93 -9.28
CA ALA A 105 11.48 -2.69 -7.96
C ALA A 105 10.20 -3.50 -7.81
N ILE A 106 9.88 -3.90 -6.58
CA ILE A 106 8.68 -4.65 -6.23
C ILE A 106 8.07 -4.11 -4.95
N ASP A 107 6.76 -3.98 -4.93
CA ASP A 107 5.96 -3.64 -3.75
C ASP A 107 4.57 -4.27 -3.86
N ALA A 108 3.82 -4.31 -2.76
CA ALA A 108 2.51 -4.93 -2.72
C ALA A 108 1.54 -4.14 -1.83
N ALA A 109 0.26 -4.11 -2.21
CA ALA A 109 -0.81 -3.53 -1.44
C ALA A 109 -2.05 -4.43 -1.46
N THR A 110 -2.89 -4.25 -0.46
CA THR A 110 -4.20 -4.91 -0.39
C THR A 110 -5.26 -3.84 -0.12
N PRO A 111 -5.80 -3.18 -1.16
CA PRO A 111 -6.83 -2.15 -0.96
C PRO A 111 -8.00 -2.68 -0.15
N ARG A 112 -8.23 -2.10 1.03
CA ARG A 112 -9.26 -2.54 1.97
C ARG A 112 -10.28 -1.44 2.20
N VAL A 113 -11.54 -1.83 2.38
CA VAL A 113 -12.62 -0.91 2.70
C VAL A 113 -12.87 -0.89 4.19
N LYS A 114 -12.96 0.31 4.77
CA LYS A 114 -13.39 0.53 6.14
C LYS A 114 -14.59 1.48 6.16
N PHE A 115 -15.52 1.23 7.08
CA PHE A 115 -16.66 2.12 7.34
C PHE A 115 -16.30 3.04 8.50
N GLU A 116 -16.36 4.34 8.27
CA GLU A 116 -16.09 5.37 9.26
C GLU A 116 -17.37 6.04 9.72
N LYS A 117 -17.54 6.17 11.04
CA LYS A 117 -18.76 6.70 11.66
C LYS A 117 -18.59 8.06 12.32
N SER A 118 -17.37 8.41 12.73
CA SER A 118 -17.14 9.47 13.73
C SER A 118 -16.13 10.53 13.31
N GLN A 119 -15.24 10.26 12.35
CA GLN A 119 -14.22 11.23 11.95
C GLN A 119 -14.72 12.24 10.91
N CYS A 120 -15.78 11.90 10.18
CA CYS A 120 -16.36 12.73 9.13
C CYS A 120 -17.77 13.22 9.51
N ASP A 121 -18.24 14.29 8.87
CA ASP A 121 -19.57 14.89 9.11
C ASP A 121 -20.72 13.90 8.91
N LYS A 122 -20.52 12.92 8.04
CA LYS A 122 -21.44 11.83 7.78
C LYS A 122 -20.72 10.49 7.78
N PRO A 123 -21.36 9.41 8.21
CA PRO A 123 -20.82 8.06 8.06
C PRO A 123 -20.53 7.75 6.59
N CYS A 124 -19.36 7.15 6.30
CA CYS A 124 -18.93 6.89 4.93
C CYS A 124 -17.97 5.70 4.83
N TYR A 125 -17.75 5.20 3.62
CA TYR A 125 -16.73 4.20 3.33
C TYR A 125 -15.49 4.84 2.74
N PHE A 126 -14.31 4.37 3.14
CA PHE A 126 -13.05 4.77 2.50
C PHE A 126 -12.16 3.56 2.24
N VAL A 127 -11.28 3.71 1.25
CA VAL A 127 -10.31 2.68 0.88
C VAL A 127 -8.94 3.09 1.38
N TYR A 128 -8.24 2.16 2.02
CA TYR A 128 -6.88 2.31 2.51
C TYR A 128 -5.99 1.17 1.99
N ASP A 129 -4.68 1.24 2.24
CA ASP A 129 -3.69 0.27 1.75
C ASP A 129 -3.71 0.14 0.22
N LYS A 130 -3.67 1.27 -0.48
CA LYS A 130 -3.70 1.37 -1.95
C LYS A 130 -2.45 2.02 -2.56
N ASP A 131 -1.51 2.46 -1.73
CA ASP A 131 -0.27 3.12 -2.16
C ASP A 131 0.82 2.09 -2.42
N ILE A 132 1.51 2.23 -3.55
CA ILE A 132 2.62 1.40 -4.01
C ILE A 132 3.83 2.31 -4.26
N ASP A 133 4.97 2.00 -3.65
CA ASP A 133 6.22 2.77 -3.82
C ASP A 133 7.30 1.91 -4.50
N LEU A 134 7.42 2.07 -5.81
CA LEU A 134 8.39 1.37 -6.65
C LEU A 134 9.63 2.20 -6.98
N ARG A 135 9.84 3.32 -6.30
CA ARG A 135 11.04 4.13 -6.50
C ARG A 135 12.28 3.35 -6.07
N LEU A 136 13.36 3.46 -6.85
CA LEU A 136 14.64 2.83 -6.55
C LEU A 136 15.24 3.53 -5.32
N LYS A 137 15.36 2.82 -4.22
CA LYS A 137 15.83 3.39 -2.93
C LYS A 137 17.35 3.48 -2.85
N TYR A 138 18.06 2.86 -3.78
CA TYR A 138 19.53 2.79 -3.82
C TYR A 138 20.00 2.86 -5.27
N THR A 139 20.20 4.07 -5.75
CA THR A 139 20.95 4.32 -7.00
C THR A 139 22.28 4.92 -6.57
N ASP A 140 23.32 4.09 -6.48
CA ASP A 140 24.71 4.56 -6.40
C ASP A 140 25.18 5.03 -7.77
#